data_92f7623957f3cd6a19314c0bbf632770
#
_entry.id   92f7623957f3cd6a19314c0bbf632770
#
_cell.length_a   1.000
_cell.length_b   1.000
_cell.length_c   1.000
_cell.angle_alpha   90.00
_cell.angle_beta   90.00
_cell.angle_gamma   90.00
#
_symmetry.space_group_name_H-M   'P 1'
#
loop_
_entity.id
_entity.type
_entity.pdbx_description
1 polymer ?
#
loop_
_entity_poly.entity_id
_entity_poly.type
_entity_poly.pdbx_seq_one_letter_code
_entity_poly.pdbx_strand_id
1 'polypeptide(L)'
;MGWTTGSGSIVLDPGSIIANMLGSLTQPIFNRGRLKANKVIAQAQYEEASLKFTQSLLDAGVEVNNSLANWQSAKKRVELDKKQIVTLQATVWNTQQLMRYGNANYLEVLTAQKNLLSAELAEVSDRFEEIRSVITLYHALGGGWGE
;
A
#
# COMPACT_ATOMS: atom_id res chain seq x y z
N MET A 1 -16.89 42.83 -49.16
CA MET A 1 -18.05 43.03 -48.27
C MET A 1 -19.29 42.51 -48.99
N GLY A 2 -19.79 41.35 -48.64
CA GLY A 2 -20.98 40.78 -49.22
C GLY A 2 -21.65 39.91 -48.18
N TRP A 3 -22.69 40.45 -47.54
CA TRP A 3 -23.57 39.72 -46.63
C TRP A 3 -24.63 39.05 -47.49
N THR A 4 -24.61 37.73 -47.60
CA THR A 4 -25.72 36.93 -48.13
C THR A 4 -26.53 36.41 -46.96
N THR A 5 -27.64 37.08 -46.68
CA THR A 5 -28.73 36.61 -45.85
C THR A 5 -29.46 35.49 -46.59
N GLY A 6 -29.05 34.24 -46.37
CA GLY A 6 -29.80 33.07 -46.77
C GLY A 6 -30.95 32.84 -45.81
N SER A 7 -32.13 33.40 -46.14
CA SER A 7 -33.41 33.03 -45.52
C SER A 7 -33.73 31.62 -45.93
N GLY A 8 -33.17 30.64 -45.22
CA GLY A 8 -33.62 29.26 -45.30
C GLY A 8 -35.00 29.13 -44.62
N SER A 9 -36.06 29.29 -45.39
CA SER A 9 -37.36 28.82 -44.95
C SER A 9 -37.28 27.33 -44.66
N ILE A 10 -37.28 26.97 -43.36
CA ILE A 10 -37.47 25.59 -42.94
C ILE A 10 -38.88 25.23 -43.36
N VAL A 11 -39.01 24.71 -44.56
CA VAL A 11 -40.23 24.00 -44.98
C VAL A 11 -40.24 22.72 -44.17
N LEU A 12 -40.99 22.73 -43.08
CA LEU A 12 -41.32 21.56 -42.30
C LEU A 12 -42.21 20.66 -43.15
N ASP A 13 -41.61 19.95 -44.06
CA ASP A 13 -42.28 18.91 -44.81
C ASP A 13 -42.62 17.75 -43.85
N PRO A 14 -43.89 17.50 -43.57
CA PRO A 14 -44.30 16.42 -42.66
C PRO A 14 -43.73 15.07 -43.07
N GLY A 15 -43.48 14.88 -44.37
CA GLY A 15 -42.87 13.67 -44.90
C GLY A 15 -41.40 13.50 -44.50
N SER A 16 -40.65 14.58 -44.42
CA SER A 16 -39.24 14.55 -43.99
C SER A 16 -39.09 14.29 -42.50
N ILE A 17 -40.01 14.79 -41.66
CA ILE A 17 -40.07 14.52 -40.22
C ILE A 17 -40.41 13.06 -39.95
N ILE A 18 -41.40 12.51 -40.67
CA ILE A 18 -41.77 11.10 -40.57
C ILE A 18 -40.64 10.21 -41.07
N ALA A 19 -39.97 10.56 -42.16
CA ALA A 19 -38.85 9.80 -42.70
C ALA A 19 -37.64 9.82 -41.74
N ASN A 20 -37.35 10.96 -41.11
CA ASN A 20 -36.29 11.06 -40.06
C ASN A 20 -36.65 10.32 -38.76
N MET A 21 -37.92 10.35 -38.34
CA MET A 21 -38.41 9.57 -37.21
C MET A 21 -38.37 8.07 -37.49
N LEU A 22 -38.79 7.62 -38.66
CA LEU A 22 -38.68 6.22 -39.06
C LEU A 22 -37.25 5.78 -39.28
N GLY A 23 -36.37 6.65 -39.77
CA GLY A 23 -34.94 6.39 -39.90
C GLY A 23 -34.22 6.29 -38.53
N SER A 24 -34.66 7.05 -37.52
CA SER A 24 -34.11 6.97 -36.17
C SER A 24 -34.69 5.78 -35.36
N LEU A 25 -35.85 5.28 -35.74
CA LEU A 25 -36.49 4.09 -35.16
C LEU A 25 -36.06 2.77 -35.81
N THR A 26 -35.09 2.77 -36.73
CA THR A 26 -34.37 1.56 -37.10
C THR A 26 -33.50 1.15 -35.92
N GLN A 27 -34.11 0.71 -34.85
CA GLN A 27 -33.44 -0.10 -33.85
C GLN A 27 -32.71 -1.20 -34.63
N PRO A 28 -31.41 -1.39 -34.42
CA PRO A 28 -30.66 -2.38 -35.18
C PRO A 28 -31.05 -3.78 -34.76
N ILE A 29 -32.21 -4.21 -35.24
CA ILE A 29 -32.79 -5.57 -35.01
C ILE A 29 -31.85 -6.64 -35.57
N PHE A 30 -30.98 -6.28 -36.52
CA PHE A 30 -30.04 -7.17 -37.18
C PHE A 30 -28.57 -6.84 -36.90
N ASN A 31 -28.21 -6.64 -35.66
CA ASN A 31 -26.79 -6.41 -35.27
C ASN A 31 -25.99 -7.72 -35.12
N ARG A 32 -26.27 -8.76 -35.91
CA ARG A 32 -25.47 -10.03 -35.99
C ARG A 32 -24.95 -10.52 -34.61
N GLY A 33 -25.80 -10.50 -33.58
CA GLY A 33 -25.40 -10.93 -32.24
C GLY A 33 -24.56 -9.94 -31.42
N ARG A 34 -24.20 -8.76 -31.94
CA ARG A 34 -23.36 -7.78 -31.26
C ARG A 34 -23.95 -7.32 -29.92
N LEU A 35 -25.25 -7.11 -29.83
CA LEU A 35 -25.93 -6.75 -28.58
C LEU A 35 -25.84 -7.87 -27.54
N LYS A 36 -26.00 -9.12 -27.97
CA LYS A 36 -25.86 -10.29 -27.10
C LYS A 36 -24.41 -10.45 -26.63
N ALA A 37 -23.46 -10.27 -27.54
CA ALA A 37 -22.02 -10.28 -27.18
C ALA A 37 -21.66 -9.16 -26.20
N ASN A 38 -22.12 -7.93 -26.44
CA ASN A 38 -21.88 -6.80 -25.53
C ASN A 38 -22.48 -7.05 -24.14
N LYS A 39 -23.67 -7.68 -24.06
CA LYS A 39 -24.28 -8.08 -22.79
C LYS A 39 -23.38 -9.08 -22.03
N VAL A 40 -22.88 -10.11 -22.70
CA VAL A 40 -21.99 -11.12 -22.11
C VAL A 40 -20.68 -10.48 -21.64
N ILE A 41 -20.11 -9.59 -22.47
CA ILE A 41 -18.90 -8.84 -22.10
C ILE A 41 -19.16 -7.98 -20.85
N ALA A 42 -20.27 -7.25 -20.81
CA ALA A 42 -20.61 -6.42 -19.65
C ALA A 42 -20.84 -7.26 -18.37
N GLN A 43 -21.44 -8.44 -18.50
CA GLN A 43 -21.60 -9.36 -17.38
C GLN A 43 -20.23 -9.88 -16.87
N ALA A 44 -19.35 -10.28 -17.79
CA ALA A 44 -18.01 -10.73 -17.42
C ALA A 44 -17.20 -9.60 -16.76
N GLN A 45 -17.30 -8.36 -17.27
CA GLN A 45 -16.66 -7.20 -16.65
C GLN A 45 -17.21 -6.89 -15.25
N TYR A 46 -18.50 -7.06 -15.03
CA TYR A 46 -19.10 -6.92 -13.72
C TYR A 46 -18.59 -7.98 -12.73
N GLU A 47 -18.52 -9.23 -13.16
CA GLU A 47 -17.97 -10.32 -12.35
C GLU A 47 -16.48 -10.07 -12.03
N GLU A 48 -15.70 -9.67 -13.03
CA GLU A 48 -14.28 -9.30 -12.84
C GLU A 48 -14.12 -8.15 -11.83
N ALA A 49 -14.93 -7.10 -11.95
CA ALA A 49 -14.90 -5.97 -11.02
C ALA A 49 -15.28 -6.38 -9.59
N SER A 50 -16.27 -7.26 -9.43
CA SER A 50 -16.69 -7.81 -8.14
C SER A 50 -15.59 -8.65 -7.49
N LEU A 51 -14.91 -9.49 -8.28
CA LEU A 51 -13.78 -10.29 -7.80
C LEU A 51 -12.60 -9.41 -7.43
N LYS A 52 -12.27 -8.39 -8.23
CA LYS A 52 -11.22 -7.40 -7.92
C LYS A 52 -11.51 -6.66 -6.63
N PHE A 53 -12.75 -6.26 -6.39
CA PHE A 53 -13.15 -5.62 -5.14
C PHE A 53 -12.94 -6.55 -3.94
N THR A 54 -13.36 -7.81 -4.05
CA THR A 54 -13.17 -8.81 -3.00
C THR A 54 -11.67 -9.05 -2.74
N GLN A 55 -10.87 -9.16 -3.80
CA GLN A 55 -9.43 -9.30 -3.68
C GLN A 55 -8.80 -8.11 -2.97
N SER A 56 -9.18 -6.88 -3.35
CA SER A 56 -8.68 -5.64 -2.72
C SER A 56 -9.00 -5.58 -1.21
N LEU A 57 -10.19 -6.05 -0.80
CA LEU A 57 -10.55 -6.16 0.61
C LEU A 57 -9.68 -7.17 1.37
N LEU A 58 -9.42 -8.32 0.76
CA LEU A 58 -8.54 -9.33 1.37
C LEU A 58 -7.11 -8.83 1.48
N ASP A 59 -6.60 -8.18 0.44
CA ASP A 59 -5.25 -7.61 0.42
C ASP A 59 -5.09 -6.53 1.50
N ALA A 60 -6.07 -5.65 1.66
CA ALA A 60 -6.09 -4.64 2.73
C ALA A 60 -6.08 -5.30 4.13
N GLY A 61 -6.88 -6.35 4.33
CA GLY A 61 -6.89 -7.10 5.59
C GLY A 61 -5.55 -7.76 5.89
N VAL A 62 -4.91 -8.35 4.89
CA VAL A 62 -3.57 -8.94 5.01
C VAL A 62 -2.52 -7.87 5.31
N GLU A 63 -2.58 -6.72 4.65
CA GLU A 63 -1.65 -5.61 4.87
C GLU A 63 -1.71 -5.09 6.32
N VAL A 64 -2.91 -4.87 6.86
CA VAL A 64 -3.10 -4.45 8.26
C VAL A 64 -2.57 -5.50 9.22
N ASN A 65 -2.89 -6.78 9.01
CA ASN A 65 -2.44 -7.85 9.87
C ASN A 65 -0.91 -8.01 9.86
N ASN A 66 -0.29 -7.95 8.69
CA ASN A 66 1.16 -8.01 8.55
C ASN A 66 1.84 -6.80 9.20
N SER A 67 1.29 -5.59 9.02
CA SER A 67 1.82 -4.37 9.63
C SER A 67 1.74 -4.42 11.15
N LEU A 68 0.65 -4.94 11.70
CA LEU A 68 0.48 -5.14 13.14
C LEU A 68 1.48 -6.17 13.70
N ALA A 69 1.65 -7.31 13.02
CA ALA A 69 2.60 -8.35 13.41
C ALA A 69 4.06 -7.83 13.37
N ASN A 70 4.40 -7.04 12.34
CA ASN A 70 5.71 -6.41 12.22
C ASN A 70 5.98 -5.43 13.36
N TRP A 71 5.01 -4.57 13.69
CA TRP A 71 5.13 -3.66 14.82
C TRP A 71 5.32 -4.40 16.15
N GLN A 72 4.52 -5.42 16.44
CA GLN A 72 4.63 -6.22 17.66
C GLN A 72 6.01 -6.91 17.75
N SER A 73 6.51 -7.42 16.64
CA SER A 73 7.82 -8.06 16.55
C SER A 73 8.95 -7.05 16.77
N ALA A 74 8.90 -5.88 16.15
CA ALA A 74 9.88 -4.82 16.32
C ALA A 74 9.92 -4.33 17.78
N LYS A 75 8.77 -4.07 18.39
CA LYS A 75 8.65 -3.70 19.80
C LYS A 75 9.30 -4.72 20.72
N LYS A 76 9.05 -6.01 20.48
CA LYS A 76 9.63 -7.09 21.28
C LYS A 76 11.15 -7.17 21.11
N ARG A 77 11.69 -6.94 19.91
CA ARG A 77 13.14 -6.88 19.67
C ARG A 77 13.77 -5.75 20.49
N VAL A 78 13.23 -4.55 20.44
CA VAL A 78 13.74 -3.40 21.23
C VAL A 78 13.75 -3.72 22.73
N GLU A 79 12.76 -4.42 23.26
CA GLU A 79 12.74 -4.84 24.67
C GLU A 79 13.85 -5.85 24.98
N LEU A 80 14.16 -6.77 24.07
CA LEU A 80 15.22 -7.75 24.21
C LEU A 80 16.61 -7.09 24.11
N ASP A 81 16.79 -6.17 23.16
CA ASP A 81 18.04 -5.43 22.97
C ASP A 81 18.41 -4.65 24.23
N LYS A 82 17.45 -3.95 24.83
CA LYS A 82 17.68 -3.25 26.11
C LYS A 82 18.18 -4.17 27.21
N LYS A 83 17.63 -5.39 27.34
CA LYS A 83 18.09 -6.39 28.30
C LYS A 83 19.50 -6.89 27.96
N GLN A 84 19.76 -7.10 26.66
CA GLN A 84 21.08 -7.51 26.18
C GLN A 84 22.14 -6.44 26.47
N ILE A 85 21.85 -5.16 26.21
CA ILE A 85 22.75 -4.05 26.49
C ILE A 85 23.10 -4.00 27.98
N VAL A 86 22.14 -4.09 28.88
CA VAL A 86 22.40 -4.11 30.32
C VAL A 86 23.35 -5.25 30.70
N THR A 87 23.15 -6.45 30.14
CA THR A 87 24.01 -7.61 30.38
C THR A 87 25.42 -7.39 29.82
N LEU A 88 25.54 -6.81 28.64
CA LEU A 88 26.83 -6.52 28.00
C LEU A 88 27.57 -5.39 28.72
N GLN A 89 26.88 -4.38 29.24
CA GLN A 89 27.49 -3.34 30.10
C GLN A 89 28.10 -3.96 31.37
N ALA A 90 27.37 -4.86 32.04
CA ALA A 90 27.92 -5.58 33.18
C ALA A 90 29.11 -6.47 32.76
N THR A 91 29.09 -7.08 31.60
CA THR A 91 30.18 -7.87 31.04
C THR A 91 31.42 -7.02 30.82
N VAL A 92 31.30 -5.85 30.20
CA VAL A 92 32.42 -4.90 30.01
C VAL A 92 33.01 -4.49 31.33
N TRP A 93 32.18 -4.12 32.30
CA TRP A 93 32.65 -3.75 33.63
C TRP A 93 33.41 -4.88 34.32
N ASN A 94 32.87 -6.11 34.33
CA ASN A 94 33.51 -7.27 34.93
C ASN A 94 34.86 -7.60 34.25
N THR A 95 34.89 -7.56 32.90
CA THR A 95 36.14 -7.85 32.16
C THR A 95 37.20 -6.80 32.43
N GLN A 96 36.82 -5.51 32.59
CA GLN A 96 37.74 -4.46 33.01
C GLN A 96 38.30 -4.70 34.41
N GLN A 97 37.49 -5.17 35.37
CA GLN A 97 37.96 -5.54 36.70
C GLN A 97 38.92 -6.73 36.64
N LEU A 98 38.58 -7.78 35.89
CA LEU A 98 39.46 -8.92 35.70
C LEU A 98 40.82 -8.51 35.11
N MET A 99 40.83 -7.58 34.14
CA MET A 99 42.06 -7.06 33.56
C MET A 99 42.91 -6.33 34.62
N ARG A 100 42.27 -5.53 35.51
CA ARG A 100 42.99 -4.83 36.62
C ARG A 100 43.65 -5.79 37.58
N TYR A 101 43.07 -6.97 37.80
CA TYR A 101 43.64 -8.01 38.66
C TYR A 101 44.55 -8.99 37.91
N GLY A 102 44.84 -8.74 36.64
CA GLY A 102 45.76 -9.59 35.85
C GLY A 102 45.13 -10.89 35.32
N ASN A 103 43.81 -11.06 35.48
CA ASN A 103 43.08 -12.27 35.09
C ASN A 103 42.41 -12.18 33.71
N ALA A 104 42.52 -11.08 33.01
CA ALA A 104 42.08 -10.88 31.64
C ALA A 104 43.05 -10.00 30.86
N ASN A 105 43.12 -10.15 29.57
CA ASN A 105 43.95 -9.35 28.70
C ASN A 105 43.17 -8.18 28.05
N TYR A 106 43.89 -7.23 27.47
CA TYR A 106 43.31 -6.05 26.84
C TYR A 106 42.37 -6.41 25.64
N LEU A 107 42.67 -7.49 24.91
CA LEU A 107 41.88 -7.93 23.78
C LEU A 107 40.48 -8.40 24.21
N GLU A 108 40.37 -9.03 25.39
CA GLU A 108 39.08 -9.45 25.95
C GLU A 108 38.21 -8.24 26.31
N VAL A 109 38.79 -7.20 26.90
CA VAL A 109 38.06 -5.95 27.17
C VAL A 109 37.61 -5.28 25.88
N LEU A 110 38.47 -5.22 24.87
CA LEU A 110 38.14 -4.63 23.57
C LEU A 110 37.02 -5.42 22.87
N THR A 111 37.04 -6.75 22.98
CA THR A 111 36.02 -7.63 22.46
C THR A 111 34.67 -7.40 23.15
N ALA A 112 34.66 -7.29 24.47
CA ALA A 112 33.46 -6.98 25.24
C ALA A 112 32.86 -5.60 24.85
N GLN A 113 33.71 -4.60 24.73
CA GLN A 113 33.29 -3.25 24.27
C GLN A 113 32.75 -3.25 22.84
N LYS A 114 33.37 -3.99 21.91
CA LYS A 114 32.88 -4.16 20.55
C LYS A 114 31.50 -4.80 20.53
N ASN A 115 31.30 -5.84 21.35
CA ASN A 115 30.01 -6.52 21.43
C ASN A 115 28.92 -5.58 22.01
N LEU A 116 29.23 -4.80 23.03
CA LEU A 116 28.33 -3.78 23.57
C LEU A 116 27.96 -2.75 22.50
N LEU A 117 28.94 -2.17 21.82
CA LEU A 117 28.69 -1.20 20.75
C LEU A 117 27.81 -1.79 19.63
N SER A 118 28.06 -3.05 19.25
CA SER A 118 27.25 -3.72 18.24
C SER A 118 25.80 -3.89 18.70
N ALA A 119 25.56 -4.19 19.97
CA ALA A 119 24.21 -4.31 20.54
C ALA A 119 23.50 -2.94 20.62
N GLU A 120 24.21 -1.89 20.99
CA GLU A 120 23.68 -0.51 21.01
C GLU A 120 23.27 -0.05 19.59
N LEU A 121 24.08 -0.35 18.58
CA LEU A 121 23.73 -0.07 17.17
C LEU A 121 22.52 -0.89 16.69
N ALA A 122 22.40 -2.14 17.12
CA ALA A 122 21.26 -2.98 16.82
C ALA A 122 19.97 -2.40 17.45
N GLU A 123 20.02 -1.97 18.71
CA GLU A 123 18.87 -1.32 19.39
C GLU A 123 18.40 -0.07 18.65
N VAL A 124 19.32 0.77 18.18
CA VAL A 124 18.97 1.97 17.39
C VAL A 124 18.28 1.59 16.08
N SER A 125 18.78 0.56 15.40
CA SER A 125 18.18 0.05 14.16
C SER A 125 16.77 -0.53 14.40
N ASP A 126 16.61 -1.34 15.44
CA ASP A 126 15.31 -1.95 15.76
C ASP A 126 14.31 -0.91 16.28
N ARG A 127 14.76 0.13 16.97
CA ARG A 127 13.91 1.26 17.35
C ARG A 127 13.43 2.07 16.14
N PHE A 128 14.30 2.27 15.15
CA PHE A 128 13.91 2.88 13.89
C PHE A 128 12.85 2.02 13.15
N GLU A 129 13.03 0.70 13.14
CA GLU A 129 12.07 -0.22 12.52
C GLU A 129 10.74 -0.26 13.28
N GLU A 130 10.74 -0.11 14.61
CA GLU A 130 9.51 0.04 15.40
C GLU A 130 8.72 1.27 14.95
N ILE A 131 9.38 2.43 14.85
CA ILE A 131 8.73 3.68 14.39
C ILE A 131 8.22 3.54 12.96
N ARG A 132 9.02 2.98 12.07
CA ARG A 132 8.64 2.72 10.68
C ARG A 132 7.41 1.81 10.59
N SER A 133 7.36 0.77 11.41
CA SER A 133 6.23 -0.15 11.46
C SER A 133 4.93 0.53 11.93
N VAL A 134 5.01 1.49 12.86
CA VAL A 134 3.86 2.31 13.28
C VAL A 134 3.35 3.15 12.12
N ILE A 135 4.24 3.79 11.37
CA ILE A 135 3.88 4.60 10.19
C ILE A 135 3.21 3.72 9.12
N THR A 136 3.77 2.55 8.85
CA THR A 136 3.20 1.60 7.89
C THR A 136 1.83 1.12 8.34
N LEU A 137 1.64 0.82 9.62
CA LEU A 137 0.34 0.45 10.18
C LEU A 137 -0.68 1.59 10.05
N TYR A 138 -0.27 2.83 10.31
CA TYR A 138 -1.11 4.02 10.14
C TYR A 138 -1.60 4.17 8.69
N HIS A 139 -0.70 3.97 7.71
CA HIS A 139 -1.06 3.97 6.29
C HIS A 139 -2.00 2.81 5.91
N ALA A 140 -1.71 1.61 6.40
CA ALA A 140 -2.55 0.42 6.13
C ALA A 140 -3.97 0.57 6.69
N LEU A 141 -4.15 1.34 7.76
CA LEU A 141 -5.47 1.68 8.33
C LEU A 141 -6.18 2.83 7.60
N GLY A 142 -5.61 3.31 6.49
CA GLY A 142 -6.17 4.42 5.71
C GLY A 142 -5.82 5.81 6.27
N GLY A 143 -4.85 5.91 7.15
CA GLY A 143 -4.33 7.20 7.61
C GLY A 143 -3.51 7.90 6.54
N GLY A 144 -3.46 9.24 6.59
CA GLY A 144 -2.70 10.06 5.62
C GLY A 144 -3.52 10.59 4.44
N TRP A 145 -4.82 10.32 4.39
CA TRP A 145 -5.77 10.91 3.43
C TRP A 145 -6.49 12.10 4.10
N GLY A 146 -5.74 13.04 4.62
CA GLY A 146 -6.27 14.23 5.25
C GLY A 146 -5.78 15.47 4.51
N GLU A 147 -6.71 16.09 3.76
CA GLU A 147 -6.70 17.44 3.16
C GLU A 147 -5.68 17.70 2.07
#